data_631478b6d521704f3388af2bdd6dfd17
#
_entry.id   631478b6d521704f3388af2bdd6dfd17
#
_cell.length_a   1.000
_cell.length_b   1.000
_cell.length_c   1.000
_cell.angle_alpha   90.00
_cell.angle_beta   90.00
_cell.angle_gamma   90.00
#
_symmetry.space_group_name_H-M   'P 1'
#
loop_
_entity.id
_entity.type
_entity.pdbx_description
1 polymer ?
#
loop_
_entity_poly.entity_id
_entity_poly.type
_entity_poly.pdbx_seq_one_letter_code
_entity_poly.pdbx_strand_id
1 'polypeptide(L)'
;RFLRYVRMDTQADERSSTYPSTFGQLELGRLLRDELRILGLSDAVQTEHGIVYATVPSTVAGPVLTVALIAHVDTSPEFLGNGVNPQVILNYSGGDIVLPQAPHRVITVAENPDLNRLIGKTIITTDGTTLLGADDKAGVAVIMEVVKTLAEHPEIPHGPVRVCFTCDEEIGKGVLHVDLAELAADVAYTLDGAGVGEVEGETFSADKAIVTITGVNIHPSIAKNRMTNAVRLAGMFLERLPKRTLTPETTEGREGFLHPNLIEGG
;
A
#
# COMPACT_ATOMS: atom_id res chain seq x y z
N ARG A 1 -17.76 -5.38 2.07
CA ARG A 1 -16.91 -4.25 1.69
C ARG A 1 -15.63 -4.72 1.05
N PHE A 2 -14.74 -5.37 1.76
CA PHE A 2 -13.42 -5.78 1.27
C PHE A 2 -13.46 -6.45 -0.11
N LEU A 3 -14.28 -7.51 -0.29
CA LEU A 3 -14.43 -8.23 -1.57
C LEU A 3 -14.91 -7.33 -2.74
N ARG A 4 -15.58 -6.22 -2.46
CA ARG A 4 -15.99 -5.24 -3.46
C ARG A 4 -14.85 -4.28 -3.78
N TYR A 5 -14.14 -3.81 -2.75
CA TYR A 5 -13.04 -2.86 -2.93
C TYR A 5 -11.87 -3.47 -3.71
N VAL A 6 -11.48 -4.71 -3.41
CA VAL A 6 -10.39 -5.38 -4.12
C VAL A 6 -10.67 -5.61 -5.61
N ARG A 7 -11.94 -5.66 -6.03
CA ARG A 7 -12.32 -5.80 -7.45
C ARG A 7 -12.17 -4.51 -8.25
N MET A 8 -12.03 -3.38 -7.60
CA MET A 8 -11.78 -2.10 -8.27
C MET A 8 -10.29 -1.98 -8.59
N ASP A 9 -9.99 -1.68 -9.84
CA ASP A 9 -8.61 -1.45 -10.27
C ASP A 9 -8.16 -0.07 -9.80
N THR A 10 -7.24 -0.06 -8.86
CA THR A 10 -6.65 1.16 -8.29
C THR A 10 -5.12 1.11 -8.33
N GLN A 11 -4.57 0.29 -9.22
CA GLN A 11 -3.13 0.15 -9.35
C GLN A 11 -2.48 1.52 -9.60
N ALA A 12 -1.43 1.84 -8.82
CA ALA A 12 -0.66 3.07 -9.02
C ALA A 12 0.18 3.01 -10.30
N ASP A 13 0.53 4.16 -10.87
CA ASP A 13 1.40 4.27 -12.04
C ASP A 13 2.53 5.26 -11.79
N GLU A 14 3.74 4.75 -11.58
CA GLU A 14 4.95 5.57 -11.37
C GLU A 14 5.26 6.52 -12.53
N ARG A 15 4.81 6.19 -13.75
CA ARG A 15 5.06 6.97 -14.97
C ARG A 15 4.05 8.08 -15.18
N SER A 16 2.97 8.08 -14.41
CA SER A 16 1.93 9.11 -14.50
C SER A 16 2.44 10.46 -14.05
N SER A 17 2.07 11.50 -14.80
CA SER A 17 2.29 12.90 -14.44
C SER A 17 1.13 13.52 -13.65
N THR A 18 0.04 12.76 -13.43
CA THR A 18 -1.12 13.21 -12.66
C THR A 18 -1.06 12.74 -11.21
N TYR A 19 -1.86 13.37 -10.35
CA TYR A 19 -2.16 12.87 -9.01
C TYR A 19 -3.69 12.90 -8.80
N PRO A 20 -4.30 11.80 -8.34
CA PRO A 20 -3.67 10.48 -8.25
C PRO A 20 -3.19 9.98 -9.62
N SER A 21 -2.27 9.03 -9.58
CA SER A 21 -1.63 8.49 -10.78
C SER A 21 -2.58 7.74 -11.69
N THR A 22 -3.70 7.22 -11.15
CA THR A 22 -4.70 6.48 -11.91
C THR A 22 -6.13 6.89 -11.54
N PHE A 23 -7.04 6.80 -12.50
CA PHE A 23 -8.43 7.19 -12.34
C PHE A 23 -9.21 6.26 -11.38
N GLY A 24 -8.84 4.98 -11.33
CA GLY A 24 -9.51 4.03 -10.44
C GLY A 24 -9.44 4.40 -8.96
N GLN A 25 -8.38 5.07 -8.55
CA GLN A 25 -8.26 5.59 -7.17
C GLN A 25 -9.33 6.65 -6.88
N LEU A 26 -9.61 7.54 -7.84
CA LEU A 26 -10.71 8.51 -7.71
C LEU A 26 -12.07 7.83 -7.62
N GLU A 27 -12.27 6.73 -8.37
CA GLU A 27 -13.55 5.99 -8.34
C GLU A 27 -13.75 5.29 -6.99
N LEU A 28 -12.73 4.63 -6.45
CA LEU A 28 -12.81 4.04 -5.12
C LEU A 28 -13.04 5.12 -4.06
N GLY A 29 -12.31 6.24 -4.13
CA GLY A 29 -12.51 7.37 -3.21
C GLY A 29 -13.95 7.92 -3.25
N ARG A 30 -14.58 8.06 -4.43
CA ARG A 30 -15.99 8.45 -4.55
C ARG A 30 -16.92 7.45 -3.88
N LEU A 31 -16.69 6.16 -4.11
CA LEU A 31 -17.47 5.10 -3.48
C LEU A 31 -17.37 5.19 -1.94
N LEU A 32 -16.18 5.35 -1.41
CA LEU A 32 -15.94 5.45 0.04
C LEU A 32 -16.61 6.69 0.63
N ARG A 33 -16.45 7.86 0.00
CA ARG A 33 -17.16 9.08 0.39
C ARG A 33 -18.68 8.86 0.45
N ASP A 34 -19.23 8.24 -0.57
CA ASP A 34 -20.70 8.05 -0.67
C ASP A 34 -21.17 7.04 0.39
N GLU A 35 -20.40 5.98 0.68
CA GLU A 35 -20.71 5.07 1.78
C GLU A 35 -20.61 5.74 3.15
N LEU A 36 -19.60 6.60 3.38
CA LEU A 36 -19.49 7.38 4.62
C LEU A 36 -20.72 8.29 4.82
N ARG A 37 -21.21 8.93 3.75
CA ARG A 37 -22.44 9.73 3.80
C ARG A 37 -23.67 8.89 4.11
N ILE A 38 -23.78 7.70 3.55
CA ILE A 38 -24.86 6.75 3.86
C ILE A 38 -24.81 6.33 5.33
N LEU A 39 -23.61 6.23 5.92
CA LEU A 39 -23.42 5.95 7.36
C LEU A 39 -23.71 7.18 8.25
N GLY A 40 -24.11 8.32 7.68
CA GLY A 40 -24.49 9.52 8.42
C GLY A 40 -23.40 10.60 8.55
N LEU A 41 -22.22 10.39 7.99
CA LEU A 41 -21.13 11.37 8.01
C LEU A 41 -21.33 12.36 6.86
N SER A 42 -22.13 13.39 7.08
CA SER A 42 -22.51 14.37 6.06
C SER A 42 -21.34 15.26 5.59
N ASP A 43 -20.30 15.38 6.40
CA ASP A 43 -19.05 16.10 6.09
C ASP A 43 -18.09 15.30 5.19
N ALA A 44 -18.41 14.05 4.89
CA ALA A 44 -17.54 13.23 4.04
C ALA A 44 -17.32 13.90 2.67
N VAL A 45 -16.06 14.16 2.34
CA VAL A 45 -15.62 14.85 1.14
C VAL A 45 -14.49 14.09 0.47
N GLN A 46 -14.45 14.14 -0.86
CA GLN A 46 -13.28 13.77 -1.64
C GLN A 46 -12.70 15.04 -2.24
N THR A 47 -11.43 15.31 -2.00
CA THR A 47 -10.71 16.47 -2.56
C THR A 47 -10.48 16.30 -4.06
N GLU A 48 -10.03 17.36 -4.72
CA GLU A 48 -9.59 17.32 -6.13
C GLU A 48 -8.41 16.34 -6.34
N HIS A 49 -7.62 16.10 -5.30
CA HIS A 49 -6.50 15.15 -5.30
C HIS A 49 -6.91 13.72 -4.90
N GLY A 50 -8.20 13.44 -4.78
CA GLY A 50 -8.70 12.10 -4.46
C GLY A 50 -8.69 11.73 -2.98
N ILE A 51 -8.07 12.54 -2.11
CA ILE A 51 -8.05 12.28 -0.66
C ILE A 51 -9.48 12.36 -0.11
N VAL A 52 -9.87 11.37 0.68
CA VAL A 52 -11.19 11.34 1.31
C VAL A 52 -11.08 11.64 2.79
N TYR A 53 -11.85 12.63 3.26
CA TYR A 53 -11.96 12.97 4.68
C TYR A 53 -13.39 12.80 5.16
N ALA A 54 -13.55 12.41 6.43
CA ALA A 54 -14.83 12.41 7.14
C ALA A 54 -14.60 12.43 8.65
N THR A 55 -15.66 12.78 9.42
CA THR A 55 -15.61 12.81 10.88
C THR A 55 -16.71 11.95 11.48
N VAL A 56 -16.34 11.01 12.34
CA VAL A 56 -17.28 10.41 13.32
C VAL A 56 -17.31 11.35 14.53
N PRO A 57 -18.45 11.96 14.84
CA PRO A 57 -18.57 12.90 15.96
C PRO A 57 -18.32 12.21 17.29
N SER A 58 -17.73 12.93 18.26
CA SER A 58 -17.57 12.42 19.63
C SER A 58 -18.90 12.06 20.28
N THR A 59 -18.93 10.96 21.03
CA THR A 59 -20.06 10.59 21.91
C THR A 59 -19.85 11.02 23.37
N VAL A 60 -18.62 11.49 23.72
CA VAL A 60 -18.29 11.97 25.07
C VAL A 60 -18.16 13.49 25.09
N ALA A 61 -18.46 14.09 26.23
CA ALA A 61 -18.30 15.52 26.45
C ALA A 61 -16.91 15.84 27.03
N GLY A 62 -16.44 17.06 26.76
CA GLY A 62 -15.18 17.58 27.28
C GLY A 62 -14.01 17.49 26.31
N PRO A 63 -12.83 17.94 26.73
CA PRO A 63 -11.64 17.89 25.90
C PRO A 63 -11.11 16.45 25.79
N VAL A 64 -11.20 15.87 24.62
CA VAL A 64 -10.69 14.53 24.28
C VAL A 64 -9.88 14.61 23.00
N LEU A 65 -8.90 13.75 22.86
CA LEU A 65 -8.08 13.70 21.65
C LEU A 65 -8.90 13.28 20.43
N THR A 66 -8.63 13.94 19.32
CA THR A 66 -9.09 13.53 18.00
C THR A 66 -8.11 12.53 17.41
N VAL A 67 -8.58 11.35 17.07
CA VAL A 67 -7.79 10.28 16.47
C VAL A 67 -8.10 10.18 14.98
N ALA A 68 -7.08 10.17 14.13
CA ALA A 68 -7.26 9.85 12.73
C ALA A 68 -6.94 8.37 12.45
N LEU A 69 -7.74 7.76 11.59
CA LEU A 69 -7.50 6.46 11.00
C LEU A 69 -7.23 6.66 9.50
N ILE A 70 -6.10 6.17 9.06
CA ILE A 70 -5.59 6.37 7.70
C ILE A 70 -5.38 5.03 7.01
N ALA A 71 -5.72 4.96 5.73
CA ALA A 71 -5.42 3.83 4.84
C ALA A 71 -5.28 4.35 3.40
N HIS A 72 -4.50 3.65 2.56
CA HIS A 72 -4.39 4.04 1.16
C HIS A 72 -5.31 3.21 0.25
N VAL A 73 -5.70 3.79 -0.88
CA VAL A 73 -6.65 3.15 -1.81
C VAL A 73 -5.98 2.50 -3.00
N ASP A 74 -4.73 2.88 -3.30
CA ASP A 74 -3.98 2.32 -4.41
C ASP A 74 -3.43 0.92 -4.10
N THR A 75 -2.96 0.27 -5.12
CA THR A 75 -2.26 -1.00 -5.03
C THR A 75 -0.96 -0.93 -5.81
N SER A 76 0.00 -1.76 -5.42
CA SER A 76 1.36 -1.78 -5.98
C SER A 76 1.37 -1.89 -7.50
N PRO A 77 2.23 -1.13 -8.20
CA PRO A 77 2.45 -1.26 -9.63
C PRO A 77 3.27 -2.50 -10.02
N GLU A 78 3.86 -3.21 -9.07
CA GLU A 78 4.79 -4.31 -9.34
C GLU A 78 4.11 -5.54 -9.93
N PHE A 79 2.82 -5.73 -9.69
CA PHE A 79 2.05 -6.84 -10.22
C PHE A 79 0.63 -6.42 -10.59
N LEU A 80 0.02 -7.15 -11.55
CA LEU A 80 -1.29 -6.82 -12.11
C LEU A 80 -2.36 -6.71 -11.01
N GLY A 81 -3.02 -5.55 -10.93
CA GLY A 81 -4.13 -5.23 -10.01
C GLY A 81 -5.50 -5.20 -10.66
N ASN A 82 -5.58 -5.41 -11.99
CA ASN A 82 -6.84 -5.38 -12.75
C ASN A 82 -7.47 -6.78 -12.84
N GLY A 83 -8.79 -6.86 -12.70
CA GLY A 83 -9.55 -8.11 -12.84
C GLY A 83 -9.43 -9.03 -11.63
N VAL A 84 -9.19 -8.49 -10.46
CA VAL A 84 -9.06 -9.26 -9.21
C VAL A 84 -10.27 -10.14 -8.98
N ASN A 85 -10.02 -11.44 -8.83
CA ASN A 85 -11.02 -12.46 -8.54
C ASN A 85 -10.75 -13.09 -7.15
N PRO A 86 -11.25 -12.49 -6.07
CA PRO A 86 -10.96 -12.95 -4.72
C PRO A 86 -11.61 -14.31 -4.44
N GLN A 87 -10.83 -15.22 -3.84
CA GLN A 87 -11.24 -16.55 -3.42
C GLN A 87 -11.49 -16.57 -1.91
N VAL A 88 -12.64 -17.04 -1.47
CA VAL A 88 -12.99 -17.13 -0.04
C VAL A 88 -12.88 -18.57 0.40
N ILE A 89 -11.94 -18.85 1.28
CA ILE A 89 -11.70 -20.15 1.90
C ILE A 89 -12.31 -20.13 3.28
N LEU A 90 -13.49 -20.72 3.43
CA LEU A 90 -14.18 -20.81 4.71
C LEU A 90 -13.59 -21.93 5.56
N ASN A 91 -13.43 -21.67 6.86
CA ASN A 91 -12.98 -22.66 7.84
C ASN A 91 -11.71 -23.38 7.38
N TYR A 92 -10.66 -22.60 7.08
CA TYR A 92 -9.39 -23.13 6.58
C TYR A 92 -8.88 -24.29 7.43
N SER A 93 -8.62 -25.42 6.79
CA SER A 93 -8.28 -26.68 7.47
C SER A 93 -6.78 -26.88 7.71
N GLY A 94 -5.96 -25.90 7.32
CA GLY A 94 -4.50 -26.03 7.35
C GLY A 94 -3.92 -26.55 6.03
N GLY A 95 -2.60 -26.50 5.92
CA GLY A 95 -1.86 -26.93 4.73
C GLY A 95 -1.65 -25.80 3.70
N ASP A 96 -1.03 -26.15 2.59
CA ASP A 96 -0.71 -25.21 1.52
C ASP A 96 -1.98 -24.81 0.74
N ILE A 97 -2.00 -23.58 0.24
CA ILE A 97 -3.12 -23.04 -0.56
C ILE A 97 -2.69 -22.95 -2.02
N VAL A 98 -3.27 -23.76 -2.87
CA VAL A 98 -3.08 -23.73 -4.32
C VAL A 98 -4.02 -22.68 -4.91
N LEU A 99 -3.48 -21.73 -5.72
CA LEU A 99 -4.27 -20.70 -6.35
C LEU A 99 -4.93 -21.26 -7.64
N PRO A 100 -6.27 -21.16 -7.79
CA PRO A 100 -7.02 -22.00 -8.74
C PRO A 100 -6.74 -21.70 -10.22
N GLN A 101 -6.38 -20.44 -10.57
CA GLN A 101 -6.05 -20.07 -11.95
C GLN A 101 -4.55 -20.09 -12.24
N ALA A 102 -3.72 -20.31 -11.22
CA ALA A 102 -2.27 -20.45 -11.34
C ALA A 102 -1.77 -21.58 -10.40
N PRO A 103 -2.04 -22.86 -10.72
CA PRO A 103 -1.74 -23.98 -9.82
C PRO A 103 -0.24 -24.15 -9.48
N HIS A 104 0.63 -23.54 -10.27
CA HIS A 104 2.08 -23.46 -9.98
C HIS A 104 2.43 -22.42 -8.91
N ARG A 105 1.48 -21.57 -8.53
CA ARG A 105 1.59 -20.61 -7.43
C ARG A 105 0.90 -21.19 -6.22
N VAL A 106 1.68 -21.47 -5.19
CA VAL A 106 1.21 -22.08 -3.95
C VAL A 106 1.63 -21.19 -2.80
N ILE A 107 0.70 -20.82 -1.95
CA ILE A 107 1.02 -20.16 -0.68
C ILE A 107 1.33 -21.31 0.30
N THR A 108 2.62 -21.55 0.53
CA THR A 108 3.06 -22.67 1.35
C THR A 108 3.13 -22.31 2.83
N VAL A 109 2.82 -23.26 3.70
CA VAL A 109 2.99 -23.09 5.15
C VAL A 109 4.46 -22.89 5.53
N ALA A 110 5.38 -23.46 4.76
CA ALA A 110 6.82 -23.33 5.00
C ALA A 110 7.31 -21.89 4.84
N GLU A 111 6.80 -21.17 3.82
CA GLU A 111 7.11 -19.77 3.56
C GLU A 111 6.23 -18.81 4.37
N ASN A 112 5.05 -19.26 4.78
CA ASN A 112 4.04 -18.47 5.50
C ASN A 112 3.57 -19.22 6.77
N PRO A 113 4.41 -19.32 7.81
CA PRO A 113 4.10 -20.12 9.00
C PRO A 113 2.88 -19.60 9.78
N ASP A 114 2.48 -18.35 9.59
CA ASP A 114 1.26 -17.78 10.17
C ASP A 114 -0.03 -18.46 9.71
N LEU A 115 -0.01 -19.17 8.57
CA LEU A 115 -1.14 -19.99 8.12
C LEU A 115 -1.56 -21.01 9.21
N ASN A 116 -0.63 -21.50 10.04
CA ASN A 116 -0.96 -22.41 11.15
C ASN A 116 -1.86 -21.76 12.21
N ARG A 117 -1.78 -20.43 12.37
CA ARG A 117 -2.63 -19.66 13.32
C ARG A 117 -4.01 -19.37 12.73
N LEU A 118 -4.18 -19.57 11.43
CA LEU A 118 -5.41 -19.28 10.71
C LEU A 118 -6.31 -20.50 10.53
N ILE A 119 -5.95 -21.65 11.06
CA ILE A 119 -6.80 -22.86 11.03
C ILE A 119 -8.16 -22.54 11.68
N GLY A 120 -9.24 -22.89 11.00
CA GLY A 120 -10.60 -22.58 11.40
C GLY A 120 -11.07 -21.14 11.07
N LYS A 121 -10.19 -20.30 10.51
CA LYS A 121 -10.54 -18.93 10.09
C LYS A 121 -10.98 -18.91 8.62
N THR A 122 -11.59 -17.82 8.23
CA THR A 122 -11.83 -17.52 6.81
C THR A 122 -10.63 -16.80 6.24
N ILE A 123 -10.07 -17.33 5.15
CA ILE A 123 -8.96 -16.72 4.43
C ILE A 123 -9.48 -16.22 3.07
N ILE A 124 -8.99 -15.08 2.64
CA ILE A 124 -9.27 -14.53 1.32
C ILE A 124 -7.96 -14.46 0.55
N THR A 125 -7.93 -15.05 -0.64
CA THR A 125 -6.79 -15.01 -1.56
C THR A 125 -7.21 -14.47 -2.91
N THR A 126 -6.24 -14.20 -3.78
CA THR A 126 -6.48 -14.06 -5.23
C THR A 126 -6.63 -15.45 -5.87
N ASP A 127 -7.05 -15.49 -7.13
CA ASP A 127 -7.05 -16.73 -7.92
C ASP A 127 -5.66 -17.09 -8.50
N GLY A 128 -4.66 -16.24 -8.29
CA GLY A 128 -3.27 -16.41 -8.72
C GLY A 128 -2.90 -15.62 -9.99
N THR A 129 -3.84 -14.96 -10.64
CA THR A 129 -3.59 -14.17 -11.87
C THR A 129 -3.23 -12.71 -11.57
N THR A 130 -3.64 -12.20 -10.40
CA THR A 130 -3.45 -10.81 -9.97
C THR A 130 -2.94 -10.74 -8.53
N LEU A 131 -2.57 -9.53 -8.06
CA LEU A 131 -2.58 -9.23 -6.63
C LEU A 131 -3.99 -9.38 -6.08
N LEU A 132 -4.12 -9.60 -4.76
CA LEU A 132 -5.41 -9.44 -4.06
C LEU A 132 -5.71 -7.96 -3.82
N GLY A 133 -4.69 -7.15 -3.54
CA GLY A 133 -4.82 -5.74 -3.14
C GLY A 133 -5.32 -5.60 -1.70
N ALA A 134 -4.92 -6.54 -0.81
CA ALA A 134 -5.23 -6.43 0.60
C ALA A 134 -4.45 -5.28 1.26
N ASP A 135 -3.27 -5.05 0.79
CA ASP A 135 -2.47 -3.85 0.96
C ASP A 135 -2.99 -2.77 -0.02
N ASP A 136 -3.66 -1.68 0.43
CA ASP A 136 -4.16 -1.52 1.81
C ASP A 136 -5.71 -1.44 1.86
N LYS A 137 -6.39 -2.08 0.91
CA LYS A 137 -7.86 -2.15 0.92
C LYS A 137 -8.42 -2.93 2.12
N ALA A 138 -7.56 -3.67 2.84
CA ALA A 138 -7.95 -4.28 4.11
C ALA A 138 -8.08 -3.20 5.19
N GLY A 139 -7.11 -2.31 5.33
CA GLY A 139 -7.19 -1.16 6.22
C GLY A 139 -8.38 -0.26 5.89
N VAL A 140 -8.60 0.03 4.59
CA VAL A 140 -9.80 0.76 4.14
C VAL A 140 -11.08 0.07 4.63
N ALA A 141 -11.20 -1.26 4.45
CA ALA A 141 -12.40 -1.99 4.85
C ALA A 141 -12.58 -2.03 6.38
N VAL A 142 -11.49 -2.13 7.14
CA VAL A 142 -11.49 -2.08 8.61
C VAL A 142 -11.96 -0.71 9.10
N ILE A 143 -11.41 0.39 8.57
CA ILE A 143 -11.84 1.75 8.92
C ILE A 143 -13.34 1.94 8.64
N MET A 144 -13.81 1.51 7.48
CA MET A 144 -15.22 1.59 7.12
C MET A 144 -16.13 0.77 8.04
N GLU A 145 -15.64 -0.34 8.61
CA GLU A 145 -16.41 -1.14 9.58
C GLU A 145 -16.36 -0.53 10.98
N VAL A 146 -15.24 0.09 11.37
CA VAL A 146 -15.15 0.91 12.60
C VAL A 146 -16.17 2.05 12.54
N VAL A 147 -16.19 2.83 11.46
CA VAL A 147 -17.16 3.93 11.28
C VAL A 147 -18.58 3.42 11.38
N LYS A 148 -18.91 2.33 10.68
CA LYS A 148 -20.24 1.72 10.75
C LYS A 148 -20.59 1.32 12.18
N THR A 149 -19.68 0.64 12.86
CA THR A 149 -19.90 0.17 14.24
C THR A 149 -20.17 1.34 15.18
N LEU A 150 -19.38 2.41 15.09
CA LEU A 150 -19.59 3.60 15.94
C LEU A 150 -20.88 4.34 15.60
N ALA A 151 -21.30 4.37 14.33
CA ALA A 151 -22.56 4.97 13.91
C ALA A 151 -23.78 4.16 14.36
N GLU A 152 -23.70 2.83 14.36
CA GLU A 152 -24.79 1.92 14.77
C GLU A 152 -24.86 1.75 16.30
N HIS A 153 -23.76 2.02 17.03
CA HIS A 153 -23.61 1.83 18.47
C HIS A 153 -23.18 3.11 19.20
N PRO A 154 -24.08 4.13 19.27
CA PRO A 154 -23.78 5.41 19.91
C PRO A 154 -23.48 5.28 21.43
N GLU A 155 -23.79 4.14 22.04
CA GLU A 155 -23.45 3.82 23.43
C GLU A 155 -21.95 3.54 23.62
N ILE A 156 -21.17 3.32 22.59
CA ILE A 156 -19.71 3.18 22.67
C ILE A 156 -19.10 4.57 22.90
N PRO A 157 -18.45 4.81 24.05
CA PRO A 157 -17.87 6.12 24.33
C PRO A 157 -16.57 6.31 23.51
N HIS A 158 -16.51 7.38 22.72
CA HIS A 158 -15.31 7.73 21.94
C HIS A 158 -15.20 9.23 21.73
N GLY A 159 -13.97 9.73 21.55
CA GLY A 159 -13.67 11.06 21.05
C GLY A 159 -13.97 11.18 19.54
N PRO A 160 -13.71 12.35 18.93
CA PRO A 160 -13.83 12.47 17.47
C PRO A 160 -12.88 11.52 16.78
N VAL A 161 -13.38 10.82 15.73
CA VAL A 161 -12.54 9.98 14.87
C VAL A 161 -12.53 10.57 13.47
N ARG A 162 -11.35 10.92 12.99
CA ARG A 162 -11.14 11.38 11.61
C ARG A 162 -10.82 10.19 10.73
N VAL A 163 -11.44 10.14 9.57
CA VAL A 163 -11.14 9.17 8.51
C VAL A 163 -10.34 9.88 7.43
N CYS A 164 -9.26 9.26 6.96
CA CYS A 164 -8.48 9.75 5.85
C CYS A 164 -8.10 8.59 4.94
N PHE A 165 -8.56 8.63 3.68
CA PHE A 165 -8.10 7.70 2.65
C PHE A 165 -7.21 8.44 1.66
N THR A 166 -5.99 7.90 1.44
CA THR A 166 -4.95 8.52 0.61
C THR A 166 -4.78 7.80 -0.72
N CYS A 167 -4.08 8.42 -1.65
CA CYS A 167 -3.76 7.91 -2.97
C CYS A 167 -2.25 7.82 -3.16
N ASP A 168 -1.79 6.92 -4.07
CA ASP A 168 -0.39 6.84 -4.53
C ASP A 168 0.64 6.61 -3.40
N GLU A 169 0.27 5.88 -2.36
CA GLU A 169 1.19 5.49 -1.29
C GLU A 169 2.28 4.59 -1.82
N GLU A 170 1.94 3.57 -2.58
CA GLU A 170 2.81 2.53 -3.15
C GLU A 170 3.91 3.07 -4.10
N ILE A 171 3.77 4.32 -4.52
CA ILE A 171 4.77 5.03 -5.32
C ILE A 171 5.39 6.21 -4.57
N GLY A 172 5.27 6.20 -3.22
CA GLY A 172 5.89 7.18 -2.32
C GLY A 172 5.28 8.58 -2.36
N LYS A 173 4.02 8.71 -2.78
CA LYS A 173 3.32 10.00 -2.89
C LYS A 173 2.13 10.13 -1.93
N GLY A 174 1.89 9.14 -1.07
CA GLY A 174 0.69 9.02 -0.23
C GLY A 174 0.35 10.25 0.62
N VAL A 175 1.37 10.98 1.07
CA VAL A 175 1.17 12.17 1.91
C VAL A 175 1.27 13.50 1.15
N LEU A 176 1.55 13.48 -0.15
CA LEU A 176 1.88 14.68 -0.94
C LEU A 176 0.77 15.75 -0.89
N HIS A 177 -0.49 15.34 -0.85
CA HIS A 177 -1.65 16.24 -0.85
C HIS A 177 -2.52 16.07 0.39
N VAL A 178 -2.00 15.44 1.45
CA VAL A 178 -2.70 15.40 2.74
C VAL A 178 -2.60 16.76 3.42
N ASP A 179 -3.74 17.40 3.64
CA ASP A 179 -3.82 18.64 4.39
C ASP A 179 -3.99 18.33 5.89
N LEU A 180 -2.98 18.66 6.68
CA LEU A 180 -3.00 18.45 8.13
C LEU A 180 -4.05 19.31 8.85
N ALA A 181 -4.37 20.49 8.31
CA ALA A 181 -5.42 21.33 8.86
C ALA A 181 -6.82 20.74 8.60
N GLU A 182 -7.01 20.12 7.43
CA GLU A 182 -8.25 19.39 7.11
C GLU A 182 -8.32 18.06 7.89
N LEU A 183 -7.18 17.35 8.03
CA LEU A 183 -7.11 16.12 8.84
C LEU A 183 -7.48 16.41 10.30
N ALA A 184 -7.04 17.54 10.86
CA ALA A 184 -7.44 18.09 12.16
C ALA A 184 -7.44 17.05 13.29
N ALA A 185 -6.39 16.22 13.39
CA ALA A 185 -6.25 15.18 14.40
C ALA A 185 -5.05 15.45 15.31
N ASP A 186 -5.16 15.08 16.59
CA ASP A 186 -4.08 15.15 17.55
C ASP A 186 -3.08 14.00 17.37
N VAL A 187 -3.59 12.82 16.99
CA VAL A 187 -2.80 11.62 16.70
C VAL A 187 -3.42 10.90 15.49
N ALA A 188 -2.59 10.19 14.74
CA ALA A 188 -3.02 9.43 13.57
C ALA A 188 -2.42 8.02 13.60
N TYR A 189 -3.21 7.04 13.16
CA TYR A 189 -2.79 5.67 12.97
C TYR A 189 -3.06 5.26 11.52
N THR A 190 -2.02 4.80 10.83
CA THR A 190 -2.16 4.17 9.52
C THR A 190 -2.42 2.68 9.72
N LEU A 191 -3.48 2.15 9.10
CA LEU A 191 -3.88 0.74 9.21
C LEU A 191 -3.27 -0.09 8.08
N ASP A 192 -1.95 -0.10 8.02
CA ASP A 192 -1.14 -0.67 6.94
C ASP A 192 -0.01 -1.55 7.52
N GLY A 193 -0.24 -2.10 8.69
CA GLY A 193 0.71 -2.94 9.41
C GLY A 193 0.56 -4.43 9.09
N ALA A 194 1.63 -5.20 9.30
CA ALA A 194 1.68 -6.63 9.00
C ALA A 194 1.09 -7.53 10.10
N GLY A 195 1.24 -7.16 11.38
CA GLY A 195 0.93 -8.02 12.52
C GLY A 195 -0.38 -7.71 13.22
N VAL A 196 -1.11 -8.75 13.62
CA VAL A 196 -2.36 -8.57 14.38
C VAL A 196 -2.05 -8.06 15.80
N GLY A 197 -2.56 -6.86 16.12
CA GLY A 197 -2.37 -6.22 17.43
C GLY A 197 -1.00 -5.57 17.62
N GLU A 198 -0.23 -5.44 16.56
CA GLU A 198 1.02 -4.71 16.55
C GLU A 198 0.77 -3.22 16.32
N VAL A 199 1.55 -2.39 17.00
CA VAL A 199 1.56 -0.93 16.81
C VAL A 199 3.02 -0.51 16.66
N GLU A 200 3.35 0.02 15.49
CA GLU A 200 4.67 0.56 15.22
C GLU A 200 4.67 2.06 15.47
N GLY A 201 5.56 2.52 16.33
CA GLY A 201 5.73 3.95 16.69
C GLY A 201 7.04 4.53 16.17
N GLU A 202 7.80 3.78 15.38
CA GLU A 202 9.08 4.22 14.81
C GLU A 202 8.94 4.42 13.30
N THR A 203 9.63 5.43 12.78
CA THR A 203 9.75 5.70 11.35
C THR A 203 11.22 5.61 10.95
N PHE A 204 11.47 5.35 9.68
CA PHE A 204 12.82 5.44 9.10
C PHE A 204 12.83 6.50 7.99
N SER A 205 14.03 7.04 7.73
CA SER A 205 14.23 7.96 6.62
C SER A 205 14.72 7.18 5.40
N ALA A 206 14.12 7.44 4.24
CA ALA A 206 14.52 6.87 2.97
C ALA A 206 14.68 7.97 1.92
N ASP A 207 15.73 7.86 1.11
CA ASP A 207 15.99 8.73 -0.02
C ASP A 207 16.12 7.91 -1.29
N LYS A 208 15.57 8.39 -2.40
CA LYS A 208 15.74 7.80 -3.73
C LYS A 208 16.86 8.53 -4.46
N ALA A 209 17.87 7.78 -4.92
CA ALA A 209 18.94 8.30 -5.76
C ALA A 209 18.82 7.77 -7.19
N ILE A 210 18.83 8.65 -8.17
CA ILE A 210 18.87 8.29 -9.58
C ILE A 210 20.28 8.59 -10.11
N VAL A 211 20.97 7.54 -10.55
CA VAL A 211 22.31 7.65 -11.12
C VAL A 211 22.24 7.46 -12.63
N THR A 212 22.49 8.53 -13.38
CA THR A 212 22.50 8.49 -14.83
C THR A 212 23.92 8.33 -15.34
N ILE A 213 24.16 7.29 -16.14
CA ILE A 213 25.46 7.02 -16.76
C ILE A 213 25.30 7.14 -18.27
N THR A 214 25.98 8.12 -18.85
CA THR A 214 25.94 8.37 -20.29
C THR A 214 27.20 7.79 -20.95
N GLY A 215 27.00 6.98 -21.96
CA GLY A 215 28.05 6.38 -22.78
C GLY A 215 28.13 7.00 -24.18
N VAL A 216 28.99 6.40 -25.01
CA VAL A 216 29.10 6.69 -26.44
C VAL A 216 28.82 5.40 -27.19
N ASN A 217 27.62 5.28 -27.75
CA ASN A 217 27.20 4.10 -28.52
C ASN A 217 27.67 4.21 -29.98
N ILE A 218 28.33 3.19 -30.48
CA ILE A 218 28.86 3.10 -31.85
C ILE A 218 28.67 1.68 -32.33
N HIS A 219 28.45 1.53 -33.65
CA HIS A 219 28.34 0.19 -34.24
C HIS A 219 29.58 -0.67 -33.88
N PRO A 220 29.40 -1.92 -33.41
CA PRO A 220 30.48 -2.78 -32.91
C PRO A 220 31.66 -2.92 -33.87
N SER A 221 31.44 -2.95 -35.19
CA SER A 221 32.50 -3.11 -36.20
C SER A 221 33.53 -1.97 -36.23
N ILE A 222 33.19 -0.79 -35.70
CA ILE A 222 34.06 0.40 -35.69
C ILE A 222 34.25 0.98 -34.28
N ALA A 223 33.89 0.20 -33.26
CA ALA A 223 33.82 0.65 -31.86
C ALA A 223 35.19 0.69 -31.16
N LYS A 224 36.23 0.04 -31.72
CA LYS A 224 37.57 -0.03 -31.09
C LYS A 224 38.08 1.37 -30.77
N ASN A 225 38.40 1.60 -29.50
CA ASN A 225 38.92 2.85 -28.93
C ASN A 225 37.97 4.07 -29.10
N ARG A 226 36.68 3.85 -29.40
CA ARG A 226 35.70 4.89 -29.65
C ARG A 226 34.42 4.72 -28.85
N MET A 227 34.03 3.48 -28.51
CA MET A 227 32.84 3.18 -27.75
C MET A 227 33.09 3.34 -26.24
N THR A 228 32.13 3.96 -25.56
CA THR A 228 32.01 3.93 -24.11
C THR A 228 30.67 3.26 -23.75
N ASN A 229 30.74 2.02 -23.28
CA ASN A 229 29.53 1.23 -22.97
C ASN A 229 28.98 1.60 -21.59
N ALA A 230 27.83 2.30 -21.57
CA ALA A 230 27.19 2.76 -20.35
C ALA A 230 26.72 1.60 -19.46
N VAL A 231 26.21 0.51 -20.05
CA VAL A 231 25.76 -0.68 -19.31
C VAL A 231 26.92 -1.33 -18.55
N ARG A 232 28.10 -1.40 -19.20
CA ARG A 232 29.32 -1.89 -18.50
C ARG A 232 29.72 -0.98 -17.35
N LEU A 233 29.64 0.35 -17.54
CA LEU A 233 29.96 1.31 -16.48
C LEU A 233 28.95 1.20 -15.32
N ALA A 234 27.66 1.00 -15.60
CA ALA A 234 26.64 0.75 -14.58
C ALA A 234 26.97 -0.51 -13.77
N GLY A 235 27.33 -1.60 -14.43
CA GLY A 235 27.77 -2.81 -13.72
C GLY A 235 29.00 -2.57 -12.82
N MET A 236 29.98 -1.79 -13.29
CA MET A 236 31.14 -1.41 -12.46
C MET A 236 30.78 -0.49 -11.30
N PHE A 237 29.77 0.35 -11.44
CA PHE A 237 29.25 1.19 -10.37
C PHE A 237 28.58 0.30 -9.29
N LEU A 238 27.66 -0.58 -9.68
CA LEU A 238 26.98 -1.50 -8.77
C LEU A 238 27.97 -2.40 -8.02
N GLU A 239 29.04 -2.86 -8.71
CA GLU A 239 30.08 -3.69 -8.12
C GLU A 239 30.85 -2.99 -6.99
N ARG A 240 30.89 -1.65 -6.98
CA ARG A 240 31.56 -0.85 -5.95
C ARG A 240 30.68 -0.50 -4.75
N LEU A 241 29.38 -0.71 -4.85
CA LEU A 241 28.49 -0.53 -3.70
C LEU A 241 28.77 -1.61 -2.65
N PRO A 242 28.57 -1.31 -1.36
CA PRO A 242 28.71 -2.31 -0.30
C PRO A 242 27.75 -3.48 -0.52
N LYS A 243 28.31 -4.71 -0.60
CA LYS A 243 27.51 -5.93 -0.88
C LYS A 243 27.32 -6.82 0.33
N ARG A 244 28.08 -6.58 1.40
CA ARG A 244 28.14 -7.49 2.55
C ARG A 244 27.76 -6.82 3.86
N THR A 245 27.50 -5.54 3.85
CA THR A 245 27.35 -4.74 5.09
C THR A 245 26.25 -3.69 5.03
N LEU A 246 25.74 -3.32 3.86
CA LEU A 246 24.75 -2.26 3.68
C LEU A 246 23.72 -2.64 2.60
N THR A 247 23.20 -3.85 2.66
CA THR A 247 22.10 -4.27 1.79
C THR A 247 20.94 -4.77 2.62
N PRO A 248 19.70 -4.75 2.10
CA PRO A 248 18.55 -5.28 2.85
C PRO A 248 18.77 -6.71 3.35
N GLU A 249 19.54 -7.53 2.60
CA GLU A 249 19.82 -8.92 2.95
C GLU A 249 20.87 -9.10 4.05
N THR A 250 21.58 -8.03 4.43
CA THR A 250 22.72 -8.11 5.37
C THR A 250 22.57 -7.19 6.59
N THR A 251 21.47 -6.47 6.68
CA THR A 251 21.21 -5.49 7.76
C THR A 251 19.93 -5.84 8.51
N GLU A 252 19.87 -5.46 9.78
CA GLU A 252 18.70 -5.67 10.63
C GLU A 252 18.48 -4.49 11.61
N GLY A 253 17.32 -4.45 12.23
CA GLY A 253 16.97 -3.47 13.25
C GLY A 253 17.07 -2.03 12.72
N ARG A 254 17.96 -1.22 13.30
CA ARG A 254 18.18 0.20 12.92
C ARG A 254 19.38 0.42 12.00
N GLU A 255 19.90 -0.60 11.40
CA GLU A 255 20.98 -0.46 10.43
C GLU A 255 20.44 0.08 9.11
N GLY A 256 21.19 1.01 8.50
CA GLY A 256 20.84 1.56 7.20
C GLY A 256 21.28 0.63 6.07
N PHE A 257 20.66 0.77 4.89
CA PHE A 257 21.00 -0.02 3.72
C PHE A 257 20.96 0.79 2.43
N LEU A 258 21.58 0.27 1.38
CA LEU A 258 21.51 0.71 -0.01
C LEU A 258 20.83 -0.40 -0.82
N HIS A 259 19.72 -0.04 -1.49
CA HIS A 259 18.94 -0.98 -2.29
C HIS A 259 18.87 -0.54 -3.75
N PRO A 260 19.77 -1.03 -4.63
CA PRO A 260 19.58 -0.85 -6.08
C PRO A 260 18.38 -1.68 -6.54
N ASN A 261 17.26 -1.04 -6.77
CA ASN A 261 16.00 -1.71 -7.08
C ASN A 261 15.62 -1.68 -8.57
N LEU A 262 16.23 -0.79 -9.36
CA LEU A 262 15.96 -0.66 -10.78
C LEU A 262 17.24 -0.34 -11.56
N ILE A 263 17.40 -0.97 -12.71
CA ILE A 263 18.40 -0.60 -13.72
C ILE A 263 17.71 -0.61 -15.08
N GLU A 264 17.79 0.51 -15.80
CA GLU A 264 17.31 0.65 -17.16
C GLU A 264 18.44 1.16 -18.05
N GLY A 265 18.53 0.68 -19.28
CA GLY A 265 19.54 1.17 -20.21
C GLY A 265 19.73 0.29 -21.43
N GLY A 266 20.25 0.90 -22.52
CA GLY A 266 20.47 0.21 -23.79
C GLY A 266 21.38 0.97 -24.73
#